data_e83650fcdcdebb1d5ff75ccc9c1ab914
#
_entry.id   e83650fcdcdebb1d5ff75ccc9c1ab914
#
_cell.length_a   1.000
_cell.length_b   1.000
_cell.length_c   1.000
_cell.angle_alpha   90.00
_cell.angle_beta   90.00
_cell.angle_gamma   90.00
#
_symmetry.space_group_name_H-M   'P 1'
#
loop_
_entity.id
_entity.type
_entity.pdbx_description
1 polymer ?
#
loop_
_entity_poly.entity_id
_entity_poly.type
_entity_poly.pdbx_seq_one_letter_code
_entity_poly.pdbx_strand_id
1 'polypeptide(L)'
;MYCLSVSHKTSNVVVRKKLAFPDEQKKTFLDDLYYSENISECLILCTCNRTEVYFCGDESSVKTVETVLSDFSGIDFDELKKYICLFYGDRALLHLFRVAGGIESMVIGEDEILGQLKRAYAFAKDNGTVAYELNMCVQAVSYTHLRAHETLANL
;
A
#
# COMPACT_ATOMS: atom_id res chain seq x y z
N MET A 1 -10.68 5.66 -3.75
CA MET A 1 -9.44 4.92 -3.41
C MET A 1 -9.72 3.86 -2.35
N TYR A 2 -9.06 2.73 -2.45
CA TYR A 2 -9.07 1.62 -1.49
C TYR A 2 -7.65 1.35 -1.02
N CYS A 3 -7.51 0.79 0.18
CA CYS A 3 -6.28 0.19 0.69
C CYS A 3 -6.58 -1.19 1.27
N LEU A 4 -5.90 -2.20 0.78
CA LEU A 4 -5.91 -3.54 1.32
C LEU A 4 -4.59 -3.76 2.05
N SER A 5 -4.65 -3.97 3.37
CA SER A 5 -3.48 -4.03 4.25
C SER A 5 -3.37 -5.38 4.95
N VAL A 6 -2.20 -5.99 4.88
CA VAL A 6 -1.77 -7.09 5.74
C VAL A 6 -0.52 -6.62 6.49
N SER A 7 -0.60 -6.52 7.81
CA SER A 7 0.46 -5.95 8.63
C SER A 7 0.80 -6.84 9.82
N HIS A 8 1.84 -6.43 10.57
CA HIS A 8 2.20 -7.08 11.83
C HIS A 8 1.06 -7.11 12.87
N LYS A 9 0.06 -6.23 12.72
CA LYS A 9 -1.13 -6.19 13.58
C LYS A 9 -2.13 -7.30 13.26
N THR A 10 -2.15 -7.79 12.02
CA THR A 10 -3.14 -8.76 11.53
C THR A 10 -2.56 -10.11 11.17
N SER A 11 -1.23 -10.24 11.10
CA SER A 11 -0.56 -11.46 10.62
C SER A 11 0.74 -11.75 11.36
N ASN A 12 1.19 -13.00 11.30
CA ASN A 12 2.49 -13.42 11.77
C ASN A 12 3.57 -13.24 10.68
N VAL A 13 4.84 -13.46 11.07
CA VAL A 13 5.99 -13.28 10.17
C VAL A 13 5.98 -14.24 8.98
N VAL A 14 5.44 -15.45 9.14
CA VAL A 14 5.38 -16.46 8.06
C VAL A 14 4.46 -15.97 6.93
N VAL A 15 3.30 -15.44 7.27
CA VAL A 15 2.35 -14.84 6.31
C VAL A 15 2.99 -13.64 5.61
N ARG A 16 3.60 -12.72 6.37
CA ARG A 16 4.24 -11.53 5.80
C ARG A 16 5.38 -11.86 4.83
N LYS A 17 6.18 -12.89 5.11
CA LYS A 17 7.24 -13.35 4.19
C LYS A 17 6.68 -13.82 2.84
N LYS A 18 5.52 -14.46 2.82
CA LYS A 18 4.85 -14.88 1.58
C LYS A 18 4.32 -13.70 0.76
N LEU A 19 4.10 -12.56 1.39
CA LEU A 19 3.62 -11.32 0.77
C LEU A 19 4.74 -10.31 0.48
N ALA A 20 5.98 -10.63 0.83
CA ALA A 20 7.16 -9.80 0.57
C ALA A 20 7.67 -10.05 -0.85
N PHE A 21 7.04 -9.44 -1.83
CA PHE A 21 7.38 -9.65 -3.25
C PHE A 21 8.67 -8.91 -3.64
N PRO A 22 9.61 -9.58 -4.35
CA PRO A 22 10.72 -8.89 -5.00
C PRO A 22 10.22 -8.01 -6.15
N ASP A 23 11.05 -7.06 -6.61
CA ASP A 23 10.65 -6.04 -7.58
C ASP A 23 10.11 -6.62 -8.90
N GLU A 24 10.67 -7.71 -9.39
CA GLU A 24 10.17 -8.38 -10.59
C GLU A 24 8.73 -8.90 -10.41
N GLN A 25 8.43 -9.48 -9.26
CA GLN A 25 7.07 -9.92 -8.94
C GLN A 25 6.12 -8.75 -8.70
N LYS A 26 6.59 -7.67 -8.07
CA LYS A 26 5.78 -6.45 -7.91
C LYS A 26 5.36 -5.87 -9.25
N LYS A 27 6.27 -5.87 -10.24
CA LYS A 27 5.94 -5.40 -11.59
C LYS A 27 4.82 -6.23 -12.20
N THR A 28 4.95 -7.55 -12.22
CA THR A 28 3.92 -8.44 -12.75
C THR A 28 2.60 -8.30 -11.98
N PHE A 29 2.67 -8.20 -10.66
CA PHE A 29 1.50 -7.99 -9.80
C PHE A 29 0.75 -6.69 -10.16
N LEU A 30 1.47 -5.57 -10.32
CA LEU A 30 0.87 -4.29 -10.70
C LEU A 30 0.29 -4.34 -12.13
N ASP A 31 0.95 -5.01 -13.06
CA ASP A 31 0.45 -5.20 -14.41
C ASP A 31 -0.84 -6.01 -14.41
N ASP A 32 -0.90 -7.13 -13.68
CA ASP A 32 -2.09 -7.97 -13.58
C ASP A 32 -3.30 -7.20 -12.99
N LEU A 33 -3.05 -6.34 -12.02
CA LEU A 33 -4.09 -5.47 -11.47
C LEU A 33 -4.52 -4.38 -12.46
N TYR A 34 -3.57 -3.68 -13.04
CA TYR A 34 -3.83 -2.53 -13.91
C TYR A 34 -4.56 -2.91 -15.20
N TYR A 35 -4.26 -4.09 -15.75
CA TYR A 35 -4.95 -4.59 -16.93
C TYR A 35 -6.29 -5.28 -16.63
N SER A 36 -6.68 -5.39 -15.36
CA SER A 36 -8.04 -5.76 -15.02
C SER A 36 -9.01 -4.60 -15.34
N GLU A 37 -10.20 -4.90 -15.81
CA GLU A 37 -11.16 -3.89 -16.28
C GLU A 37 -11.68 -2.95 -15.18
N ASN A 38 -11.54 -3.35 -13.90
CA ASN A 38 -12.13 -2.67 -12.75
C ASN A 38 -11.13 -1.91 -11.87
N ILE A 39 -9.85 -1.80 -12.28
CA ILE A 39 -8.82 -1.04 -11.56
C ILE A 39 -8.20 -0.01 -12.50
N SER A 40 -8.23 1.25 -12.11
CA SER A 40 -7.69 2.37 -12.90
C SER A 40 -6.30 2.81 -12.45
N GLU A 41 -5.97 2.61 -11.18
CA GLU A 41 -4.66 2.94 -10.60
C GLU A 41 -4.31 1.93 -9.52
N CYS A 42 -3.03 1.60 -9.37
CA CYS A 42 -2.56 0.79 -8.25
C CYS A 42 -1.08 1.02 -7.93
N LEU A 43 -0.74 0.88 -6.64
CA LEU A 43 0.62 0.78 -6.14
C LEU A 43 0.69 -0.25 -5.01
N ILE A 44 1.85 -0.83 -4.80
CA ILE A 44 2.10 -1.80 -3.73
C ILE A 44 3.25 -1.34 -2.85
N LEU A 45 3.01 -1.31 -1.53
CA LEU A 45 4.01 -1.04 -0.50
C LEU A 45 4.33 -2.35 0.21
N CYS A 46 5.53 -2.87 0.03
CA CYS A 46 6.04 -4.04 0.74
C CYS A 46 7.18 -3.65 1.65
N THR A 47 7.04 -3.94 2.93
CA THR A 47 8.10 -3.81 3.94
C THR A 47 8.18 -5.10 4.77
N CYS A 48 9.13 -5.21 5.69
CA CYS A 48 9.19 -6.37 6.60
C CYS A 48 7.96 -6.49 7.51
N ASN A 49 7.21 -5.39 7.72
CA ASN A 49 6.11 -5.32 8.68
C ASN A 49 4.73 -5.20 8.03
N ARG A 50 4.65 -4.96 6.71
CA ARG A 50 3.38 -4.82 6.00
C ARG A 50 3.50 -5.04 4.51
N THR A 51 2.41 -5.49 3.94
CA THR A 51 2.14 -5.42 2.51
C THR A 51 0.80 -4.74 2.32
N GLU A 52 0.80 -3.62 1.60
CA GLU A 52 -0.38 -2.81 1.35
C GLU A 52 -0.54 -2.54 -0.14
N VAL A 53 -1.74 -2.73 -0.64
CA VAL A 53 -2.11 -2.39 -2.01
C VAL A 53 -3.07 -1.21 -1.96
N TYR A 54 -2.65 -0.08 -2.54
CA TYR A 54 -3.49 1.10 -2.74
C TYR A 54 -3.98 1.09 -4.18
N PHE A 55 -5.27 1.22 -4.38
CA PHE A 55 -5.86 1.13 -5.73
C PHE A 55 -7.11 1.98 -5.85
N CYS A 56 -7.42 2.38 -7.09
CA CYS A 56 -8.63 3.07 -7.47
C CYS A 56 -9.42 2.18 -8.44
N GLY A 57 -10.71 2.07 -8.22
CA GLY A 57 -11.58 1.20 -8.98
C GLY A 57 -13.00 1.18 -8.43
N ASP A 58 -13.83 0.34 -8.97
CA ASP A 58 -15.18 0.10 -8.48
C ASP A 58 -15.18 -0.90 -7.29
N GLU A 59 -16.35 -1.20 -6.75
CA GLU A 59 -16.49 -2.10 -5.59
C GLU A 59 -15.99 -3.53 -5.87
N SER A 60 -16.07 -3.99 -7.12
CA SER A 60 -15.59 -5.33 -7.51
C SER A 60 -14.06 -5.44 -7.53
N SER A 61 -13.35 -4.32 -7.58
CA SER A 61 -11.89 -4.26 -7.58
C SER A 61 -11.25 -4.86 -6.33
N VAL A 62 -11.96 -4.81 -5.20
CA VAL A 62 -11.49 -5.42 -3.93
C VAL A 62 -11.24 -6.92 -4.10
N LYS A 63 -12.23 -7.64 -4.66
CA LYS A 63 -12.12 -9.08 -4.90
C LYS A 63 -11.01 -9.40 -5.90
N THR A 64 -10.82 -8.56 -6.91
CA THR A 64 -9.73 -8.69 -7.88
C THR A 64 -8.38 -8.62 -7.17
N VAL A 65 -8.15 -7.62 -6.33
CA VAL A 65 -6.90 -7.48 -5.56
C VAL A 65 -6.69 -8.66 -4.60
N GLU A 66 -7.73 -9.10 -3.89
CA GLU A 66 -7.67 -10.27 -3.00
C GLU A 66 -7.26 -11.54 -3.76
N THR A 67 -7.84 -11.75 -4.95
CA THR A 67 -7.54 -12.92 -5.81
C THR A 67 -6.10 -12.89 -6.29
N VAL A 68 -5.65 -11.76 -6.84
CA VAL A 68 -4.26 -11.63 -7.34
C VAL A 68 -3.25 -11.77 -6.20
N LEU A 69 -3.54 -11.20 -5.01
CA LEU A 69 -2.68 -11.41 -3.83
C LEU A 69 -2.60 -12.87 -3.40
N SER A 70 -3.72 -13.59 -3.42
CA SER A 70 -3.77 -15.02 -3.13
C SER A 70 -2.89 -15.81 -4.11
N ASP A 71 -3.03 -15.53 -5.41
CA ASP A 71 -2.27 -16.22 -6.45
C ASP A 71 -0.77 -15.98 -6.32
N PHE A 72 -0.34 -14.74 -6.10
CA PHE A 72 1.08 -14.38 -5.98
C PHE A 72 1.72 -14.87 -4.68
N SER A 73 0.98 -14.85 -3.57
CA SER A 73 1.51 -15.28 -2.27
C SER A 73 1.47 -16.79 -2.05
N GLY A 74 0.64 -17.50 -2.82
CA GLY A 74 0.34 -18.91 -2.59
C GLY A 74 -0.47 -19.18 -1.31
N ILE A 75 -1.04 -18.14 -0.71
CA ILE A 75 -1.95 -18.28 0.44
C ILE A 75 -3.36 -18.49 -0.10
N ASP A 76 -4.05 -19.52 0.40
CA ASP A 76 -5.45 -19.77 0.04
C ASP A 76 -6.32 -18.52 0.24
N PHE A 77 -7.24 -18.27 -0.70
CA PHE A 77 -8.06 -17.06 -0.72
C PHE A 77 -8.83 -16.82 0.59
N ASP A 78 -9.49 -17.85 1.11
CA ASP A 78 -10.26 -17.74 2.35
C ASP A 78 -9.34 -17.55 3.58
N GLU A 79 -8.15 -18.14 3.55
CA GLU A 79 -7.14 -17.95 4.60
C GLU A 79 -6.56 -16.53 4.56
N LEU A 80 -6.21 -16.03 3.37
CA LEU A 80 -5.68 -14.68 3.18
C LEU A 80 -6.64 -13.60 3.71
N LYS A 81 -7.93 -13.77 3.50
CA LYS A 81 -8.96 -12.82 3.96
C LYS A 81 -8.97 -12.61 5.47
N LYS A 82 -8.53 -13.58 6.26
CA LYS A 82 -8.44 -13.46 7.73
C LYS A 82 -7.38 -12.45 8.17
N TYR A 83 -6.38 -12.16 7.32
CA TYR A 83 -5.28 -11.25 7.61
C TYR A 83 -5.47 -9.86 7.03
N ILE A 84 -6.47 -9.69 6.14
CA ILE A 84 -6.70 -8.43 5.44
C ILE A 84 -7.49 -7.45 6.30
N CYS A 85 -7.00 -6.21 6.34
CA CYS A 85 -7.77 -5.04 6.77
C CYS A 85 -8.05 -4.18 5.54
N LEU A 86 -9.32 -3.90 5.25
CA LEU A 86 -9.75 -3.10 4.10
C LEU A 86 -10.15 -1.70 4.56
N PHE A 87 -9.56 -0.69 3.91
CA PHE A 87 -9.94 0.71 4.06
C PHE A 87 -10.43 1.26 2.71
N TYR A 88 -11.39 2.17 2.74
CA TYR A 88 -11.90 2.81 1.53
C TYR A 88 -12.23 4.29 1.76
N GLY A 89 -12.19 5.09 0.68
CA GLY A 89 -12.48 6.51 0.72
C GLY A 89 -11.58 7.28 1.68
N ASP A 90 -12.17 8.14 2.51
CA ASP A 90 -11.44 8.96 3.48
C ASP A 90 -10.67 8.13 4.52
N ARG A 91 -11.16 6.94 4.84
CA ARG A 91 -10.45 6.02 5.75
C ARG A 91 -9.18 5.47 5.13
N ALA A 92 -9.18 5.19 3.83
CA ALA A 92 -7.98 4.76 3.11
C ALA A 92 -6.93 5.89 3.07
N LEU A 93 -7.37 7.12 2.82
CA LEU A 93 -6.50 8.29 2.84
C LEU A 93 -5.93 8.55 4.25
N LEU A 94 -6.75 8.49 5.28
CA LEU A 94 -6.31 8.63 6.66
C LEU A 94 -5.29 7.54 7.03
N HIS A 95 -5.54 6.29 6.63
CA HIS A 95 -4.61 5.19 6.84
C HIS A 95 -3.26 5.45 6.17
N LEU A 96 -3.24 5.96 4.92
CA LEU A 96 -2.02 6.34 4.22
C LEU A 96 -1.23 7.42 5.00
N PHE A 97 -1.91 8.45 5.52
CA PHE A 97 -1.27 9.46 6.37
C PHE A 97 -0.65 8.86 7.64
N ARG A 98 -1.37 7.97 8.30
CA ARG A 98 -0.90 7.30 9.52
C ARG A 98 0.31 6.40 9.26
N VAL A 99 0.30 5.67 8.15
CA VAL A 99 1.43 4.84 7.71
C VAL A 99 2.65 5.71 7.43
N ALA A 100 2.49 6.74 6.61
CA ALA A 100 3.58 7.65 6.24
C ALA A 100 4.16 8.42 7.45
N GLY A 101 3.33 8.74 8.43
CA GLY A 101 3.74 9.38 9.68
C GLY A 101 4.38 8.42 10.69
N GLY A 102 4.51 7.13 10.37
CA GLY A 102 5.09 6.12 11.27
C GLY A 102 4.20 5.71 12.45
N ILE A 103 2.95 6.19 12.51
CA ILE A 103 2.02 5.86 13.62
C ILE A 103 1.62 4.39 13.59
N GLU A 104 1.56 3.80 12.40
CA GLU A 104 1.23 2.38 12.19
C GLU A 104 2.46 1.46 12.22
N SER A 105 3.65 1.99 12.47
CA SER A 105 4.90 1.22 12.52
C SER A 105 5.06 0.50 13.88
N MET A 106 5.84 -0.58 13.91
CA MET A 106 6.17 -1.29 15.16
C MET A 106 6.95 -0.40 16.13
N VAL A 107 7.79 0.48 15.59
CA VAL A 107 8.47 1.55 16.33
C VAL A 107 7.85 2.87 15.90
N ILE A 108 7.12 3.54 16.80
CA ILE A 108 6.44 4.80 16.52
C ILE A 108 7.48 5.88 16.21
N GLY A 109 7.26 6.61 15.10
CA GLY A 109 8.11 7.71 14.68
C GLY A 109 9.30 7.30 13.80
N GLU A 110 9.30 6.11 13.24
CA GLU A 110 10.30 5.65 12.28
C GLU A 110 10.14 6.41 10.94
N ASP A 111 11.14 7.24 10.58
CA ASP A 111 11.11 8.05 9.36
C ASP A 111 11.30 7.23 8.07
N GLU A 112 11.73 5.98 8.16
CA GLU A 112 12.04 5.14 7.01
C GLU A 112 10.81 4.79 6.17
N ILE A 113 9.63 4.65 6.81
CA ILE A 113 8.39 4.24 6.12
C ILE A 113 7.96 5.25 5.04
N LEU A 114 8.14 6.54 5.26
CA LEU A 114 7.87 7.55 4.24
C LEU A 114 8.80 7.39 3.02
N GLY A 115 10.07 7.11 3.25
CA GLY A 115 11.03 6.80 2.19
C GLY A 115 10.62 5.56 1.40
N GLN A 116 10.18 4.51 2.08
CA GLN A 116 9.67 3.29 1.45
C GLN A 116 8.40 3.54 0.63
N LEU A 117 7.48 4.36 1.14
CA LEU A 117 6.28 4.77 0.40
C LEU A 117 6.63 5.56 -0.86
N LYS A 118 7.58 6.51 -0.77
CA LYS A 118 8.05 7.28 -1.93
C LYS A 118 8.69 6.38 -2.99
N ARG A 119 9.47 5.39 -2.59
CA ARG A 119 10.04 4.40 -3.53
C ARG A 119 8.97 3.51 -4.17
N ALA A 120 7.99 3.07 -3.40
CA ALA A 120 6.85 2.30 -3.92
C ALA A 120 6.04 3.11 -4.95
N TYR A 121 5.81 4.38 -4.66
CA TYR A 121 5.15 5.30 -5.59
C TYR A 121 5.98 5.51 -6.88
N ALA A 122 7.28 5.78 -6.76
CA ALA A 122 8.15 5.95 -7.92
C ALA A 122 8.19 4.69 -8.79
N PHE A 123 8.24 3.51 -8.18
CA PHE A 123 8.19 2.22 -8.86
C PHE A 123 6.88 2.05 -9.65
N ALA A 124 5.73 2.30 -9.01
CA ALA A 124 4.43 2.20 -9.66
C ALA A 124 4.25 3.25 -10.77
N LYS A 125 4.77 4.47 -10.57
CA LYS A 125 4.76 5.53 -11.58
C LYS A 125 5.59 5.15 -12.81
N ASP A 126 6.80 4.62 -12.61
CA ASP A 126 7.67 4.17 -13.69
C ASP A 126 7.04 2.96 -14.44
N ASN A 127 6.27 2.13 -13.73
CA ASN A 127 5.52 1.04 -14.32
C ASN A 127 4.21 1.49 -15.03
N GLY A 128 3.82 2.76 -14.90
CA GLY A 128 2.64 3.32 -15.55
C GLY A 128 1.30 3.00 -14.89
N THR A 129 1.31 2.53 -13.64
CA THR A 129 0.09 2.11 -12.91
C THR A 129 -0.46 3.16 -11.96
N VAL A 130 0.14 4.34 -11.89
CA VAL A 130 -0.31 5.49 -11.09
C VAL A 130 -0.73 6.61 -12.02
N ALA A 131 -1.87 7.23 -11.72
CA ALA A 131 -2.40 8.38 -12.43
C ALA A 131 -2.75 9.51 -11.43
N TYR A 132 -3.82 10.25 -11.66
CA TYR A 132 -4.12 11.47 -10.92
C TYR A 132 -4.43 11.24 -9.44
N GLU A 133 -5.27 10.26 -9.11
CA GLU A 133 -5.80 10.09 -7.74
C GLU A 133 -4.70 9.65 -6.75
N LEU A 134 -3.97 8.59 -7.08
CA LEU A 134 -2.86 8.13 -6.22
C LEU A 134 -1.71 9.14 -6.18
N ASN A 135 -1.43 9.83 -7.29
CA ASN A 135 -0.45 10.91 -7.31
C ASN A 135 -0.83 12.01 -6.30
N MET A 136 -2.06 12.48 -6.31
CA MET A 136 -2.54 13.51 -5.39
C MET A 136 -2.45 13.07 -3.93
N CYS A 137 -2.82 11.82 -3.64
CA CYS A 137 -2.76 11.28 -2.28
C CYS A 137 -1.31 11.22 -1.76
N VAL A 138 -0.38 10.69 -2.55
CA VAL A 138 1.03 10.56 -2.15
C VAL A 138 1.69 11.93 -2.02
N GLN A 139 1.40 12.88 -2.90
CA GLN A 139 1.90 14.25 -2.81
C GLN A 139 1.39 14.96 -1.56
N ALA A 140 0.10 14.82 -1.24
CA ALA A 140 -0.50 15.40 -0.03
C ALA A 140 0.17 14.88 1.25
N VAL A 141 0.43 13.60 1.33
CA VAL A 141 1.11 12.95 2.46
C VAL A 141 2.54 13.46 2.60
N SER A 142 3.28 13.52 1.50
CA SER A 142 4.67 14.00 1.48
C SER A 142 4.76 15.48 1.90
N TYR A 143 3.86 16.31 1.42
CA TYR A 143 3.80 17.74 1.76
C TYR A 143 3.48 17.96 3.25
N THR A 144 2.51 17.25 3.78
CA THR A 144 2.11 17.34 5.19
C THR A 144 3.25 16.94 6.11
N HIS A 145 3.99 15.89 5.77
CA HIS A 145 5.15 15.43 6.53
C HIS A 145 6.27 16.48 6.53
N LEU A 146 6.60 17.07 5.39
CA LEU A 146 7.61 18.15 5.29
C LEU A 146 7.23 19.36 6.14
N ARG A 147 5.98 19.81 6.09
CA ARG A 147 5.50 20.94 6.91
C ARG A 147 5.59 20.66 8.41
N ALA A 148 5.27 19.45 8.84
CA ALA A 148 5.40 19.06 10.24
C ALA A 148 6.85 19.16 10.73
N HIS A 149 7.81 18.68 9.91
CA HIS A 149 9.25 18.79 10.20
C HIS A 149 9.76 20.24 10.22
N GLU A 150 9.34 21.07 9.27
CA GLU A 150 9.71 22.49 9.23
C GLU A 150 9.21 23.22 10.48
N THR A 151 8.00 22.96 10.92
CA THR A 151 7.41 23.57 12.13
C THR A 151 8.21 23.19 13.39
N LEU A 152 8.63 21.93 13.52
CA LEU A 152 9.45 21.47 14.64
C LEU A 152 10.86 22.05 14.61
N ALA A 153 11.44 22.25 13.43
CA ALA A 153 12.76 22.86 13.30
C ALA A 153 12.79 24.36 13.61
N ASN A 154 11.62 25.04 13.57
CA ASN A 154 11.47 26.47 13.86
C ASN A 154 11.01 26.75 15.30
N LEU A 155 10.85 25.74 16.14
CA LEU A 155 10.57 25.86 17.57
C LEU A 155 11.84 25.79 18.41
#